data_bd04b593be0a70fd74cc0dfa17f6b946
#
_entry.id   bd04b593be0a70fd74cc0dfa17f6b946
#
_cell.length_a   1.000
_cell.length_b   1.000
_cell.length_c   1.000
_cell.angle_alpha   90.00
_cell.angle_beta   90.00
_cell.angle_gamma   90.00
#
_symmetry.space_group_name_H-M   'P 1'
#
loop_
_entity.id
_entity.type
_entity.pdbx_description
1 polymer ?
#
loop_
_entity_poly.entity_id
_entity_poly.type
_entity_poly.pdbx_seq_one_letter_code
_entity_poly.pdbx_strand_id
1 'polypeptide(L)'
;ISPYDYRDFPVKGYDLHDMTADELQALQADWEKVHALAAEITASVPGVRGTREWKNAVKEEYIRRHGELRETGNGLQLIDLAPKYPPRFRLKAQFVSSLIAKRFGYEQTQLPGHYAAMSDIDRKCHELTDRYGGKTIEEIALSLDLSIDGNGGKNLTEKLIVRMFGGSSGKLNQIDIFRRFGVVAKTVAVTPS
;
A
#
# COMPACT_ATOMS: atom_id res chain seq x y z
N ILE A 1 -20.52 -15.62 15.32
CA ILE A 1 -20.94 -15.91 13.94
C ILE A 1 -19.71 -16.40 13.22
N SER A 2 -19.77 -17.61 12.65
CA SER A 2 -18.67 -18.16 11.87
C SER A 2 -18.45 -17.29 10.63
N PRO A 3 -17.20 -16.90 10.31
CA PRO A 3 -16.92 -16.13 9.10
C PRO A 3 -17.23 -16.88 7.80
N TYR A 4 -17.64 -18.13 7.89
CA TYR A 4 -18.02 -18.97 6.76
C TYR A 4 -19.53 -19.16 6.59
N ASP A 5 -20.33 -18.58 7.48
CA ASP A 5 -21.80 -18.65 7.37
C ASP A 5 -22.32 -17.41 6.65
N TYR A 6 -22.21 -17.44 5.31
CA TYR A 6 -22.59 -16.32 4.45
C TYR A 6 -24.07 -16.31 4.08
N ARG A 7 -24.84 -17.34 4.44
CA ARG A 7 -26.22 -17.51 3.97
C ARG A 7 -27.15 -16.41 4.46
N ASP A 8 -26.87 -15.88 5.63
CA ASP A 8 -27.70 -14.87 6.28
C ASP A 8 -27.20 -13.44 6.09
N PHE A 9 -26.12 -13.24 5.30
CA PHE A 9 -25.63 -11.90 5.03
C PHE A 9 -26.41 -11.26 3.87
N PRO A 10 -27.06 -10.11 4.11
CA PRO A 10 -27.76 -9.41 3.04
C PRO A 10 -26.76 -8.85 2.02
N VAL A 11 -27.04 -9.09 0.75
CA VAL A 11 -26.34 -8.40 -0.35
C VAL A 11 -26.80 -6.95 -0.37
N LYS A 12 -25.91 -6.02 -0.05
CA LYS A 12 -26.22 -4.59 0.00
C LYS A 12 -26.20 -3.92 -1.37
N GLY A 13 -25.58 -4.55 -2.33
CA GLY A 13 -25.51 -4.04 -3.69
C GLY A 13 -24.35 -4.66 -4.47
N TYR A 14 -24.27 -4.29 -5.73
CA TYR A 14 -23.16 -4.59 -6.63
C TYR A 14 -22.81 -3.36 -7.44
N ASP A 15 -21.59 -3.28 -7.92
CA ASP A 15 -21.12 -2.23 -8.81
C ASP A 15 -20.06 -2.76 -9.75
N LEU A 16 -19.93 -2.11 -10.91
CA LEU A 16 -18.86 -2.33 -11.86
C LEU A 16 -17.91 -1.14 -11.77
N HIS A 17 -16.63 -1.41 -11.62
CA HIS A 17 -15.59 -0.38 -11.61
C HIS A 17 -14.80 -0.44 -12.90
N ASP A 18 -14.93 0.59 -13.71
CA ASP A 18 -14.06 0.81 -14.86
C ASP A 18 -12.73 1.41 -14.35
N MET A 19 -11.65 0.68 -14.55
CA MET A 19 -10.33 1.14 -14.13
C MET A 19 -9.93 2.39 -14.91
N THR A 20 -9.44 3.39 -14.20
CA THR A 20 -8.87 4.59 -14.80
C THR A 20 -7.56 4.28 -15.53
N ALA A 21 -7.11 5.18 -16.40
CA ALA A 21 -5.83 5.02 -17.10
C ALA A 21 -4.65 4.83 -16.12
N ASP A 22 -4.64 5.58 -15.02
CA ASP A 22 -3.60 5.48 -13.98
C ASP A 22 -3.64 4.13 -13.24
N GLU A 23 -4.84 3.62 -12.96
CA GLU A 23 -5.02 2.30 -12.35
C GLU A 23 -4.56 1.19 -13.29
N LEU A 24 -4.87 1.29 -14.58
CA LEU A 24 -4.40 0.34 -15.58
C LEU A 24 -2.87 0.37 -15.72
N GLN A 25 -2.27 1.55 -15.71
CA GLN A 25 -0.82 1.70 -15.75
C GLN A 25 -0.15 1.09 -14.51
N ALA A 26 -0.71 1.33 -13.33
CA ALA A 26 -0.22 0.73 -12.08
C ALA A 26 -0.37 -0.80 -12.09
N LEU A 27 -1.49 -1.31 -12.58
CA LEU A 27 -1.74 -2.75 -12.72
C LEU A 27 -0.77 -3.39 -13.70
N GLN A 28 -0.50 -2.74 -14.83
CA GLN A 28 0.47 -3.22 -15.81
C GLN A 28 1.88 -3.26 -15.23
N ALA A 29 2.32 -2.21 -14.52
CA ALA A 29 3.62 -2.16 -13.87
C ALA A 29 3.77 -3.27 -12.81
N ASP A 30 2.72 -3.54 -12.04
CA ASP A 30 2.69 -4.65 -11.09
C ASP A 30 2.80 -6.00 -11.80
N TRP A 31 2.06 -6.19 -12.88
CA TRP A 31 2.09 -7.41 -13.66
C TRP A 31 3.49 -7.67 -14.26
N GLU A 32 4.13 -6.65 -14.80
CA GLU A 32 5.48 -6.75 -15.36
C GLU A 32 6.51 -7.19 -14.31
N LYS A 33 6.43 -6.66 -13.08
CA LYS A 33 7.28 -7.10 -11.95
C LYS A 33 7.06 -8.56 -11.62
N VAL A 34 5.81 -9.00 -11.53
CA VAL A 34 5.46 -10.39 -11.23
C VAL A 34 5.92 -11.33 -12.33
N HIS A 35 5.73 -10.92 -13.58
CA HIS A 35 6.14 -11.70 -14.75
C HIS A 35 7.65 -11.82 -14.83
N ALA A 36 8.40 -10.74 -14.59
CA ALA A 36 9.86 -10.75 -14.55
C ALA A 36 10.36 -11.70 -13.47
N LEU A 37 9.83 -11.61 -12.24
CA LEU A 37 10.18 -12.54 -11.15
C LEU A 37 9.92 -14.01 -11.53
N ALA A 38 8.77 -14.30 -12.11
CA ALA A 38 8.43 -15.66 -12.52
C ALA A 38 9.38 -16.19 -13.61
N ALA A 39 9.76 -15.33 -14.55
CA ALA A 39 10.73 -15.67 -15.60
C ALA A 39 12.12 -15.93 -15.02
N GLU A 40 12.62 -15.07 -14.14
CA GLU A 40 13.90 -15.24 -13.45
C GLU A 40 13.95 -16.55 -12.66
N ILE A 41 12.94 -16.83 -11.85
CA ILE A 41 12.86 -18.07 -11.06
C ILE A 41 12.87 -19.28 -11.98
N THR A 42 12.09 -19.24 -13.05
CA THR A 42 12.02 -20.34 -14.02
C THR A 42 13.36 -20.57 -14.73
N ALA A 43 14.11 -19.50 -14.97
CA ALA A 43 15.44 -19.57 -15.60
C ALA A 43 16.54 -20.05 -14.64
N SER A 44 16.45 -19.68 -13.36
CA SER A 44 17.49 -19.95 -12.36
C SER A 44 17.45 -21.38 -11.80
N VAL A 45 16.29 -22.04 -11.83
CA VAL A 45 16.13 -23.39 -11.25
C VAL A 45 16.72 -24.45 -12.19
N PRO A 46 17.73 -25.20 -11.73
CA PRO A 46 18.35 -26.26 -12.53
C PRO A 46 17.43 -27.47 -12.71
N GLY A 47 17.68 -28.23 -13.76
CA GLY A 47 16.97 -29.48 -14.02
C GLY A 47 16.18 -29.50 -15.32
N VAL A 48 15.55 -30.65 -15.60
CA VAL A 48 14.75 -30.83 -16.82
C VAL A 48 13.37 -30.19 -16.62
N ARG A 49 13.09 -29.11 -17.37
CA ARG A 49 11.81 -28.37 -17.30
C ARG A 49 10.63 -29.32 -17.48
N GLY A 50 9.62 -29.15 -16.63
CA GLY A 50 8.37 -29.90 -16.67
C GLY A 50 8.36 -31.18 -15.82
N THR A 51 9.51 -31.66 -15.33
CA THR A 51 9.56 -32.77 -14.36
C THR A 51 8.94 -32.37 -13.02
N ARG A 52 8.58 -33.33 -12.21
CA ARG A 52 8.02 -33.12 -10.88
C ARG A 52 9.03 -32.41 -9.95
N GLU A 53 10.27 -32.83 -10.00
CA GLU A 53 11.39 -32.30 -9.22
C GLU A 53 11.63 -30.84 -9.58
N TRP A 54 11.71 -30.51 -10.86
CA TRP A 54 11.88 -29.16 -11.33
C TRP A 54 10.71 -28.27 -10.91
N LYS A 55 9.45 -28.72 -11.05
CA LYS A 55 8.27 -27.97 -10.61
C LYS A 55 8.27 -27.69 -9.11
N ASN A 56 8.73 -28.65 -8.30
CA ASN A 56 8.86 -28.46 -6.85
C ASN A 56 9.94 -27.43 -6.52
N ALA A 57 11.11 -27.51 -7.15
CA ALA A 57 12.20 -26.55 -6.95
C ALA A 57 11.80 -25.12 -7.37
N VAL A 58 11.09 -24.96 -8.50
CA VAL A 58 10.53 -23.66 -8.92
C VAL A 58 9.54 -23.12 -7.88
N LYS A 59 8.70 -23.98 -7.33
CA LYS A 59 7.74 -23.59 -6.30
C LYS A 59 8.43 -23.14 -5.02
N GLU A 60 9.45 -23.84 -4.56
CA GLU A 60 10.22 -23.50 -3.35
C GLU A 60 10.94 -22.16 -3.53
N GLU A 61 11.61 -21.98 -4.67
CA GLU A 61 12.29 -20.72 -4.98
C GLU A 61 11.31 -19.54 -5.07
N TYR A 62 10.13 -19.74 -5.66
CA TYR A 62 9.10 -18.73 -5.68
C TYR A 62 8.64 -18.34 -4.27
N ILE A 63 8.40 -19.30 -3.39
CA ILE A 63 8.00 -19.03 -2.00
C ILE A 63 9.07 -18.22 -1.26
N ARG A 64 10.34 -18.58 -1.47
CA ARG A 64 11.48 -17.88 -0.89
C ARG A 64 11.55 -16.42 -1.35
N ARG A 65 11.48 -16.18 -2.65
CA ARG A 65 11.62 -14.84 -3.25
C ARG A 65 10.34 -14.00 -3.17
N HIS A 66 9.21 -14.61 -2.91
CA HIS A 66 7.95 -13.89 -2.73
C HIS A 66 8.04 -12.84 -1.60
N GLY A 67 8.76 -13.13 -0.52
CA GLY A 67 9.02 -12.19 0.56
C GLY A 67 9.75 -10.94 0.10
N GLU A 68 10.70 -11.08 -0.81
CA GLU A 68 11.53 -9.98 -1.33
C GLU A 68 10.69 -8.89 -2.00
N LEU A 69 9.67 -9.24 -2.77
CA LEU A 69 8.74 -8.27 -3.38
C LEU A 69 7.91 -7.50 -2.34
N ARG A 70 7.71 -8.06 -1.16
CA ARG A 70 6.94 -7.42 -0.07
C ARG A 70 7.82 -6.52 0.80
N GLU A 71 9.09 -6.86 0.96
CA GLU A 71 10.01 -6.20 1.91
C GLU A 71 10.78 -5.03 1.30
N THR A 72 11.08 -5.07 0.01
CA THR A 72 12.00 -4.12 -0.63
C THR A 72 11.43 -2.75 -0.96
N GLY A 73 10.21 -2.41 -0.52
CA GLY A 73 9.59 -1.11 -0.83
C GLY A 73 9.24 -0.89 -2.32
N ASN A 74 9.84 -1.66 -3.23
CA ASN A 74 9.42 -1.76 -4.64
C ASN A 74 8.15 -2.61 -4.79
N GLY A 75 7.33 -2.61 -3.75
CA GLY A 75 6.14 -3.41 -3.63
C GLY A 75 5.17 -3.18 -4.77
N LEU A 76 4.37 -4.20 -5.00
CA LEU A 76 3.25 -4.10 -5.92
C LEU A 76 2.27 -3.03 -5.43
N GLN A 77 1.73 -2.23 -6.34
CA GLN A 77 0.82 -1.13 -6.00
C GLN A 77 -0.61 -1.64 -5.76
N LEU A 78 -1.17 -2.34 -6.74
CA LEU A 78 -2.57 -2.79 -6.74
C LEU A 78 -2.75 -4.28 -6.53
N ILE A 79 -1.72 -5.08 -6.80
CA ILE A 79 -1.77 -6.55 -6.72
C ILE A 79 -1.19 -7.04 -5.40
N ASP A 80 -1.83 -8.04 -4.83
CA ASP A 80 -1.29 -8.88 -3.77
C ASP A 80 -1.03 -10.28 -4.31
N LEU A 81 0.16 -10.82 -4.02
CA LEU A 81 0.58 -12.14 -4.46
C LEU A 81 0.30 -13.19 -3.39
N ALA A 82 -0.25 -14.31 -3.80
CA ALA A 82 -0.34 -15.47 -2.93
C ALA A 82 1.00 -16.23 -2.89
N PRO A 83 1.45 -16.70 -1.71
CA PRO A 83 2.68 -17.48 -1.56
C PRO A 83 2.52 -18.91 -2.09
N LYS A 84 2.03 -19.07 -3.31
CA LYS A 84 1.82 -20.35 -3.99
C LYS A 84 2.24 -20.28 -5.44
N TYR A 85 2.91 -21.30 -5.92
CA TYR A 85 3.21 -21.46 -7.33
C TYR A 85 2.17 -22.39 -8.01
N PRO A 86 1.70 -22.13 -9.24
CA PRO A 86 2.00 -20.94 -10.05
C PRO A 86 1.51 -19.66 -9.37
N PRO A 87 2.16 -18.51 -9.64
CA PRO A 87 1.80 -17.25 -9.04
C PRO A 87 0.31 -16.96 -9.22
N ARG A 88 -0.36 -16.66 -8.11
CA ARG A 88 -1.73 -16.19 -8.11
C ARG A 88 -1.74 -14.78 -7.56
N PHE A 89 -2.39 -13.88 -8.24
CA PHE A 89 -2.54 -12.51 -7.82
C PHE A 89 -4.01 -12.13 -7.72
N ARG A 90 -4.26 -11.18 -6.86
CA ARG A 90 -5.58 -10.57 -6.63
C ARG A 90 -5.38 -9.09 -6.38
N LEU A 91 -6.41 -8.29 -6.55
CA LEU A 91 -6.36 -6.90 -6.11
C LEU A 91 -6.18 -6.84 -4.58
N LYS A 92 -5.38 -5.89 -4.13
CA LYS A 92 -5.17 -5.66 -2.70
C LYS A 92 -6.50 -5.34 -2.02
N ALA A 93 -6.70 -5.88 -0.82
CA ALA A 93 -7.92 -5.64 -0.05
C ALA A 93 -8.15 -4.15 0.23
N GLN A 94 -7.08 -3.38 0.42
CA GLN A 94 -7.14 -1.93 0.64
C GLN A 94 -7.69 -1.21 -0.59
N PHE A 95 -7.23 -1.57 -1.79
CA PHE A 95 -7.74 -1.00 -3.03
C PHE A 95 -9.23 -1.31 -3.22
N VAL A 96 -9.63 -2.57 -3.08
CA VAL A 96 -11.05 -2.97 -3.16
C VAL A 96 -11.89 -2.24 -2.11
N SER A 97 -11.38 -2.11 -0.88
CA SER A 97 -12.08 -1.40 0.19
C SER A 97 -12.22 0.10 -0.09
N SER A 98 -11.25 0.72 -0.79
CA SER A 98 -11.36 2.14 -1.18
C SER A 98 -12.44 2.34 -2.24
N LEU A 99 -12.55 1.43 -3.22
CA LEU A 99 -13.60 1.46 -4.23
C LEU A 99 -14.98 1.33 -3.59
N ILE A 100 -15.14 0.37 -2.66
CA ILE A 100 -16.39 0.17 -1.91
C ILE A 100 -16.74 1.43 -1.12
N ALA A 101 -15.78 2.00 -0.40
CA ALA A 101 -16.01 3.20 0.39
C ALA A 101 -16.46 4.38 -0.48
N LYS A 102 -15.79 4.59 -1.63
CA LYS A 102 -16.15 5.63 -2.60
C LYS A 102 -17.58 5.43 -3.13
N ARG A 103 -17.94 4.20 -3.46
CA ARG A 103 -19.26 3.90 -4.04
C ARG A 103 -20.41 4.02 -3.06
N PHE A 104 -20.21 3.59 -1.83
CA PHE A 104 -21.24 3.61 -0.79
C PHE A 104 -21.26 4.89 0.05
N GLY A 105 -20.54 5.94 -0.39
CA GLY A 105 -20.60 7.28 0.21
C GLY A 105 -19.93 7.38 1.58
N TYR A 106 -19.01 6.46 1.92
CA TYR A 106 -18.18 6.67 3.09
C TYR A 106 -17.24 7.85 2.84
N GLU A 107 -17.36 8.87 3.68
CA GLU A 107 -16.52 10.06 3.56
C GLU A 107 -15.03 9.70 3.55
N GLN A 108 -14.38 10.06 2.47
CA GLN A 108 -12.93 9.98 2.34
C GLN A 108 -12.37 11.38 2.17
N THR A 109 -11.35 11.68 2.93
CA THR A 109 -10.66 12.96 2.83
C THR A 109 -9.74 12.93 1.62
N GLN A 110 -9.94 13.86 0.70
CA GLN A 110 -9.03 14.10 -0.41
C GLN A 110 -7.89 14.99 0.06
N LEU A 111 -6.67 14.67 -0.34
CA LEU A 111 -5.54 15.57 -0.16
C LEU A 111 -5.60 16.69 -1.21
N PRO A 112 -5.19 17.91 -0.86
CA PRO A 112 -4.99 18.96 -1.85
C PRO A 112 -3.83 18.56 -2.78
N GLY A 113 -4.11 18.47 -4.07
CA GLY A 113 -3.15 18.07 -5.09
C GLY A 113 -3.57 16.81 -5.84
N HIS A 114 -2.86 16.53 -6.93
CA HIS A 114 -3.10 15.36 -7.76
C HIS A 114 -2.13 14.25 -7.37
N TYR A 115 -2.64 13.15 -6.88
CA TYR A 115 -1.89 11.96 -6.50
C TYR A 115 -2.47 10.76 -7.25
N ALA A 116 -1.95 10.49 -8.44
CA ALA A 116 -2.43 9.41 -9.30
C ALA A 116 -1.70 8.09 -9.02
N ALA A 117 -0.42 8.16 -8.66
CA ALA A 117 0.45 7.02 -8.46
C ALA A 117 1.22 7.09 -7.13
N MET A 118 1.79 5.97 -6.73
CA MET A 118 2.66 5.90 -5.54
C MET A 118 3.88 6.83 -5.65
N SER A 119 4.40 7.03 -6.86
CA SER A 119 5.50 7.96 -7.13
C SER A 119 5.17 9.41 -6.77
N ASP A 120 3.91 9.82 -6.84
CA ASP A 120 3.49 11.17 -6.42
C ASP A 120 3.58 11.33 -4.90
N ILE A 121 3.23 10.28 -4.16
CA ILE A 121 3.39 10.24 -2.71
C ILE A 121 4.87 10.29 -2.35
N ASP A 122 5.70 9.50 -3.03
CA ASP A 122 7.14 9.43 -2.80
C ASP A 122 7.81 10.79 -3.06
N ARG A 123 7.53 11.42 -4.20
CA ARG A 123 7.99 12.78 -4.49
C ARG A 123 7.57 13.76 -3.39
N LYS A 124 6.33 13.68 -2.91
CA LYS A 124 5.86 14.53 -1.83
C LYS A 124 6.58 14.25 -0.51
N CYS A 125 6.90 13.01 -0.21
CA CYS A 125 7.71 12.66 0.95
C CYS A 125 9.11 13.30 0.88
N HIS A 126 9.76 13.30 -0.28
CA HIS A 126 11.04 14.00 -0.48
C HIS A 126 10.92 15.51 -0.24
N GLU A 127 9.93 16.18 -0.83
CA GLU A 127 9.66 17.60 -0.58
C GLU A 127 9.44 17.90 0.93
N LEU A 128 8.72 17.02 1.62
CA LEU A 128 8.48 17.17 3.06
C LEU A 128 9.74 16.92 3.88
N THR A 129 10.60 16.00 3.46
CA THR A 129 11.90 15.76 4.08
C THR A 129 12.80 16.99 3.97
N ASP A 130 12.86 17.62 2.80
CA ASP A 130 13.63 18.84 2.58
C ASP A 130 13.09 20.02 3.40
N ARG A 131 11.76 20.10 3.55
CA ARG A 131 11.10 21.19 4.28
C ARG A 131 11.20 21.07 5.78
N TYR A 132 11.09 19.85 6.31
CA TYR A 132 10.94 19.58 7.74
C TYR A 132 12.13 18.83 8.35
N GLY A 133 13.08 18.36 7.55
CA GLY A 133 14.27 17.69 8.03
C GLY A 133 15.06 18.52 9.04
N GLY A 134 15.47 17.89 10.12
CA GLY A 134 16.21 18.54 11.22
C GLY A 134 15.35 19.36 12.19
N LYS A 135 14.05 19.51 11.95
CA LYS A 135 13.13 20.20 12.87
C LYS A 135 12.56 19.26 13.92
N THR A 136 12.30 19.79 15.11
CA THR A 136 11.61 19.04 16.16
C THR A 136 10.12 18.87 15.84
N ILE A 137 9.47 17.92 16.51
CA ILE A 137 8.02 17.70 16.39
C ILE A 137 7.25 18.97 16.78
N GLU A 138 7.72 19.67 17.81
CA GLU A 138 7.13 20.92 18.30
C GLU A 138 7.22 22.04 17.24
N GLU A 139 8.37 22.21 16.61
CA GLU A 139 8.57 23.20 15.54
C GLU A 139 7.68 22.90 14.33
N ILE A 140 7.57 21.62 13.95
CA ILE A 140 6.71 21.19 12.85
C ILE A 140 5.24 21.46 13.21
N ALA A 141 4.79 21.07 14.39
CA ALA A 141 3.44 21.25 14.85
C ALA A 141 3.06 22.74 14.89
N LEU A 142 3.94 23.58 15.42
CA LEU A 142 3.75 25.04 15.45
C LEU A 142 3.62 25.60 14.02
N SER A 143 4.45 25.14 13.08
CA SER A 143 4.39 25.60 11.68
C SER A 143 3.13 25.17 10.92
N LEU A 144 2.39 24.20 11.48
CA LEU A 144 1.17 23.63 10.92
C LEU A 144 -0.10 24.04 11.72
N ASP A 145 0.03 24.97 12.65
CA ASP A 145 -1.04 25.42 13.56
C ASP A 145 -1.69 24.23 14.32
N LEU A 146 -0.87 23.27 14.74
CA LEU A 146 -1.31 22.13 15.53
C LEU A 146 -0.98 22.32 16.99
N SER A 147 -2.00 22.24 17.85
CA SER A 147 -1.80 22.19 19.30
C SER A 147 -1.27 20.82 19.71
N ILE A 148 -0.17 20.81 20.46
CA ILE A 148 0.36 19.61 21.10
C ILE A 148 -0.24 19.57 22.52
N ASP A 149 -1.35 18.87 22.68
CA ASP A 149 -1.87 18.55 24.01
C ASP A 149 -0.87 17.61 24.69
N GLY A 150 -0.49 17.90 25.91
CA GLY A 150 0.63 17.30 26.66
C GLY A 150 0.70 15.77 26.82
N ASN A 151 -0.20 15.04 26.21
CA ASN A 151 -0.13 13.61 25.96
C ASN A 151 0.17 13.36 24.47
N GLY A 152 1.46 13.44 24.07
CA GLY A 152 1.96 13.10 22.75
C GLY A 152 1.61 11.66 22.34
N GLY A 153 0.32 11.38 22.18
CA GLY A 153 -0.22 10.07 21.87
C GLY A 153 0.04 9.67 20.42
N LYS A 154 -0.12 8.40 20.14
CA LYS A 154 -0.06 7.74 18.81
C LYS A 154 -0.74 8.55 17.68
N ASN A 155 -1.75 9.36 18.03
CA ASN A 155 -2.51 10.18 17.11
C ASN A 155 -1.79 11.45 16.64
N LEU A 156 -0.77 11.94 17.39
CA LEU A 156 -0.07 13.18 17.02
C LEU A 156 0.74 13.00 15.74
N THR A 157 1.48 11.90 15.63
CA THR A 157 2.28 11.59 14.44
C THR A 157 1.40 11.47 13.18
N GLU A 158 0.27 10.76 13.30
CA GLU A 158 -0.68 10.66 12.17
C GLU A 158 -1.24 12.04 11.78
N LYS A 159 -1.65 12.85 12.75
CA LYS A 159 -2.15 14.21 12.51
C LYS A 159 -1.09 15.09 11.85
N LEU A 160 0.17 15.03 12.34
CA LEU A 160 1.28 15.78 11.75
C LEU A 160 1.47 15.40 10.28
N ILE A 161 1.58 14.11 9.97
CA ILE A 161 1.77 13.64 8.60
C ILE A 161 0.61 14.09 7.72
N VAL A 162 -0.63 13.92 8.17
CA VAL A 162 -1.80 14.39 7.41
C VAL A 162 -1.73 15.88 7.14
N ARG A 163 -1.37 16.70 8.13
CA ARG A 163 -1.21 18.15 7.96
C ARG A 163 -0.05 18.54 7.06
N MET A 164 1.08 17.82 7.14
CA MET A 164 2.23 18.02 6.25
C MET A 164 1.84 17.80 4.78
N PHE A 165 0.95 16.85 4.50
CA PHE A 165 0.36 16.63 3.19
C PHE A 165 -0.77 17.63 2.84
N GLY A 166 -1.10 18.56 3.74
CA GLY A 166 -2.16 19.55 3.55
C GLY A 166 -3.58 19.02 3.82
N GLY A 167 -3.70 17.82 4.38
CA GLY A 167 -5.00 17.23 4.72
C GLY A 167 -5.59 17.79 6.01
N SER A 168 -6.90 17.62 6.21
CA SER A 168 -7.64 18.05 7.39
C SER A 168 -8.08 16.90 8.30
N SER A 169 -8.02 15.65 7.83
CA SER A 169 -8.42 14.48 8.62
C SER A 169 -7.45 14.23 9.78
N GLY A 170 -7.94 13.53 10.80
CA GLY A 170 -7.10 13.14 11.94
C GLY A 170 -6.38 11.80 11.77
N LYS A 171 -6.67 11.05 10.70
CA LYS A 171 -6.15 9.69 10.48
C LYS A 171 -5.76 9.46 9.03
N LEU A 172 -4.61 8.80 8.83
CA LEU A 172 -4.10 8.47 7.51
C LEU A 172 -5.01 7.53 6.71
N ASN A 173 -5.64 6.58 7.39
CA ASN A 173 -6.56 5.63 6.74
C ASN A 173 -7.88 6.24 6.27
N GLN A 174 -8.15 7.51 6.60
CA GLN A 174 -9.28 8.28 6.08
C GLN A 174 -8.93 9.01 4.79
N ILE A 175 -7.65 9.03 4.40
CA ILE A 175 -7.19 9.65 3.16
C ILE A 175 -7.24 8.62 2.04
N ASP A 176 -7.99 8.93 0.99
CA ASP A 176 -8.25 8.01 -0.13
C ASP A 176 -6.96 7.42 -0.72
N ILE A 177 -6.01 8.26 -1.08
CA ILE A 177 -4.76 7.83 -1.71
C ILE A 177 -3.91 6.93 -0.80
N PHE A 178 -3.83 7.21 0.51
CA PHE A 178 -3.07 6.39 1.44
C PHE A 178 -3.74 5.04 1.66
N ARG A 179 -5.05 5.02 1.75
CA ARG A 179 -5.83 3.79 1.85
C ARG A 179 -5.71 2.94 0.58
N ARG A 180 -5.82 3.58 -0.58
CA ARG A 180 -5.74 2.95 -1.89
C ARG A 180 -4.41 2.22 -2.11
N PHE A 181 -3.30 2.86 -1.77
CA PHE A 181 -1.96 2.28 -1.91
C PHE A 181 -1.46 1.55 -0.66
N GLY A 182 -2.27 1.47 0.41
CA GLY A 182 -1.89 0.80 1.64
C GLY A 182 -0.74 1.49 2.39
N VAL A 183 -0.65 2.83 2.27
CA VAL A 183 0.39 3.61 2.95
C VAL A 183 0.13 3.62 4.45
N VAL A 184 1.13 3.23 5.22
CA VAL A 184 1.11 3.23 6.68
C VAL A 184 2.26 4.07 7.18
N ALA A 185 1.96 5.08 7.99
CA ALA A 185 3.00 5.83 8.68
C ALA A 185 3.53 5.04 9.88
N LYS A 186 4.86 4.97 9.98
CA LYS A 186 5.55 4.40 11.12
C LYS A 186 6.53 5.42 11.68
N THR A 187 6.54 5.56 13.00
CA THR A 187 7.54 6.36 13.72
C THR A 187 8.72 5.45 14.07
N VAL A 188 9.91 5.86 13.72
CA VAL A 188 11.15 5.20 14.14
C VAL A 188 11.91 6.19 15.01
N ALA A 189 12.19 5.81 16.26
CA ALA A 189 13.08 6.58 17.11
C ALA A 189 14.53 6.30 16.69
N VAL A 190 15.24 7.34 16.30
CA VAL A 190 16.67 7.26 16.01
C VAL A 190 17.40 7.75 17.25
N THR A 191 18.06 6.83 17.96
CA THR A 191 18.99 7.20 19.05
C THR A 191 20.30 7.66 18.43
N PRO A 192 20.82 8.84 18.81
CA PRO A 192 22.17 9.22 18.40
C PRO A 192 23.17 8.18 18.92
N SER A 193 24.02 7.68 18.03
CA SER A 193 25.15 6.79 18.38
C SER A 193 26.27 7.60 19.04
#